data_3d961e89b33977bde1bc3928139cc771
#
_entry.id   3d961e89b33977bde1bc3928139cc771
#
_cell.length_a   1.000
_cell.length_b   1.000
_cell.length_c   1.000
_cell.angle_alpha   90.00
_cell.angle_beta   90.00
_cell.angle_gamma   90.00
#
_symmetry.space_group_name_H-M   'P 1'
#
loop_
_entity.id
_entity.type
_entity.pdbx_description
1 polymer ?
#
loop_
_entity_poly.entity_id
_entity_poly.type
_entity_poly.pdbx_seq_one_letter_code
_entity_poly.pdbx_strand_id
1 'polypeptide(L)'
;MLALSPWRIEPRHDFEAVRALRSALRASHVVFTSPQAVRSAAALQPLQIRRGQGWFAVGEGTSRALRRAGIGTVHAPVRMDSEGLLALPGLERVRGADIGLVTAPGGRDRIAAELRRRGARILRADV
;
A
#
# COMPACT_ATOMS: atom_id res chain seq x y z
N MET A 1 -12.90 34.70 1.21
CA MET A 1 -12.76 34.05 1.46
C MET A 1 -12.72 33.27 1.57
N LEU A 2 -12.91 33.37 1.62
CA LEU A 2 -12.90 32.55 2.02
C LEU A 2 -12.76 31.66 2.00
N ALA A 3 -12.92 32.53 1.27
CA ALA A 3 -13.23 31.41 1.43
C ALA A 3 -12.48 30.26 1.85
N LEU A 4 -12.21 30.15 2.80
CA LEU A 4 -11.71 28.99 3.33
C LEU A 4 -12.69 27.94 3.24
N SER A 5 -12.33 26.87 2.60
CA SER A 5 -13.23 25.77 2.43
C SER A 5 -13.16 24.86 3.62
N PRO A 6 -14.26 24.68 4.33
CA PRO A 6 -14.22 23.79 5.48
C PRO A 6 -13.92 22.36 5.13
N TRP A 7 -14.20 21.97 3.90
CA TRP A 7 -13.90 20.61 3.48
C TRP A 7 -12.44 20.44 3.12
N ARG A 8 -11.69 21.50 3.14
CA ARG A 8 -10.31 21.40 2.74
C ARG A 8 -9.56 20.53 3.73
N ILE A 9 -8.78 19.62 3.19
CA ILE A 9 -7.95 18.77 4.02
C ILE A 9 -6.90 19.61 4.69
N GLU A 10 -6.68 19.35 5.94
CA GLU A 10 -5.70 20.11 6.70
C GLU A 10 -4.30 19.84 6.15
N PRO A 11 -3.52 20.88 5.87
CA PRO A 11 -2.19 20.70 5.30
C PRO A 11 -1.30 19.75 6.09
N ARG A 12 -1.40 19.78 7.42
CA ARG A 12 -0.59 18.89 8.23
C ARG A 12 -0.95 17.44 8.02
N HIS A 13 -2.25 17.16 7.90
CA HIS A 13 -2.71 15.81 7.66
C HIS A 13 -2.23 15.29 6.30
N ASP A 14 -2.36 16.12 5.27
CA ASP A 14 -1.87 15.77 3.94
C ASP A 14 -0.38 15.51 3.95
N PHE A 15 0.36 16.36 4.66
CA PHE A 15 1.79 16.24 4.71
C PHE A 15 2.22 14.94 5.36
N GLU A 16 1.55 14.56 6.46
CA GLU A 16 1.84 13.32 7.14
C GLU A 16 1.51 12.12 6.25
N ALA A 17 0.39 12.18 5.54
CA ALA A 17 0.00 11.11 4.65
C ALA A 17 1.02 10.94 3.53
N VAL A 18 1.49 12.04 2.96
CA VAL A 18 2.49 11.98 1.88
C VAL A 18 3.79 11.39 2.41
N ARG A 19 4.22 11.79 3.60
CA ARG A 19 5.46 11.27 4.16
C ARG A 19 5.37 9.77 4.43
N ALA A 20 4.27 9.33 5.02
CA ALA A 20 4.07 7.92 5.30
C ALA A 20 4.03 7.11 4.01
N LEU A 21 3.33 7.64 3.00
CA LEU A 21 3.25 6.97 1.71
C LEU A 21 4.62 6.89 1.06
N ARG A 22 5.37 7.96 1.09
CA ARG A 22 6.70 7.97 0.49
C ARG A 22 7.60 6.91 1.13
N SER A 23 7.55 6.79 2.45
CA SER A 23 8.31 5.77 3.13
C SER A 23 7.86 4.36 2.73
N ALA A 24 6.55 4.15 2.69
CA ALA A 24 6.00 2.84 2.32
C ALA A 24 6.40 2.45 0.90
N LEU A 25 6.38 3.41 -0.02
CA LEU A 25 6.68 3.12 -1.42
C LEU A 25 8.16 2.84 -1.68
N ARG A 26 9.02 3.10 -0.71
CA ARG A 26 10.44 2.80 -0.83
C ARG A 26 10.80 1.41 -0.30
N ALA A 27 9.88 0.74 0.33
CA ALA A 27 10.12 -0.57 0.90
C ALA A 27 10.41 -1.59 -0.19
N SER A 28 11.06 -2.69 0.17
CA SER A 28 11.36 -3.74 -0.79
C SER A 28 10.10 -4.46 -1.26
N HIS A 29 9.06 -4.45 -0.45
CA HIS A 29 7.76 -5.03 -0.78
C HIS A 29 6.70 -3.98 -0.52
N VAL A 30 5.81 -3.75 -1.50
CA VAL A 30 4.75 -2.75 -1.35
C VAL A 30 3.42 -3.46 -1.54
N VAL A 31 2.55 -3.38 -0.54
CA VAL A 31 1.26 -4.07 -0.53
C VAL A 31 0.14 -3.05 -0.50
N PHE A 32 -0.79 -3.17 -1.44
CA PHE A 32 -2.00 -2.34 -1.47
C PHE A 32 -3.20 -3.20 -1.10
N THR A 33 -4.04 -2.70 -0.22
CA THR A 33 -5.12 -3.52 0.33
C THR A 33 -6.48 -3.28 -0.33
N SER A 34 -6.63 -2.21 -1.11
CA SER A 34 -7.91 -1.92 -1.74
C SER A 34 -7.72 -1.00 -2.94
N PRO A 35 -8.69 -0.99 -3.88
CA PRO A 35 -8.63 -0.04 -5.00
C PRO A 35 -8.65 1.40 -4.51
N GLN A 36 -9.38 1.66 -3.43
CA GLN A 36 -9.44 3.00 -2.85
C GLN A 36 -8.05 3.46 -2.40
N ALA A 37 -7.29 2.56 -1.77
CA ALA A 37 -5.94 2.90 -1.33
C ALA A 37 -5.06 3.26 -2.53
N VAL A 38 -5.21 2.54 -3.65
CA VAL A 38 -4.45 2.86 -4.86
C VAL A 38 -4.80 4.25 -5.37
N ARG A 39 -6.09 4.55 -5.47
CA ARG A 39 -6.54 5.83 -5.99
C ARG A 39 -6.08 6.98 -5.10
N SER A 40 -6.21 6.81 -3.79
CA SER A 40 -5.80 7.84 -2.86
C SER A 40 -4.29 8.06 -2.90
N ALA A 41 -3.52 6.98 -2.99
CA ALA A 41 -2.07 7.09 -3.08
C ALA A 41 -1.66 7.79 -4.37
N ALA A 42 -2.28 7.41 -5.49
CA ALA A 42 -1.94 8.00 -6.79
C ALA A 42 -2.29 9.48 -6.83
N ALA A 43 -3.27 9.91 -6.07
CA ALA A 43 -3.63 11.32 -5.98
C ALA A 43 -2.61 12.12 -5.18
N LEU A 44 -1.90 11.46 -4.26
CA LEU A 44 -0.91 12.14 -3.43
C LEU A 44 0.45 12.23 -4.10
N GLN A 45 0.82 11.23 -4.88
CA GLN A 45 2.08 11.25 -5.62
C GLN A 45 2.05 10.19 -6.71
N PRO A 46 2.91 10.32 -7.73
CA PRO A 46 2.99 9.30 -8.77
C PRO A 46 3.44 7.96 -8.19
N LEU A 47 2.84 6.88 -8.67
CA LEU A 47 3.22 5.55 -8.27
C LEU A 47 4.19 4.99 -9.30
N GLN A 48 5.32 4.50 -8.83
CA GLN A 48 6.36 4.02 -9.70
C GLN A 48 7.11 2.88 -9.03
N ILE A 49 7.19 1.76 -9.72
CA ILE A 49 7.92 0.61 -9.21
C ILE A 49 9.42 0.85 -9.37
N ARG A 50 10.19 0.48 -8.36
CA ARG A 50 11.63 0.62 -8.39
C ARG A 50 12.25 -0.74 -8.61
N ARG A 51 13.48 -0.72 -9.13
CA ARG A 51 14.20 -1.96 -9.37
C ARG A 51 14.29 -2.76 -8.08
N GLY A 52 14.00 -4.04 -8.17
CA GLY A 52 14.10 -4.94 -7.03
C GLY A 52 12.92 -4.93 -6.10
N GLN A 53 11.90 -4.12 -6.37
CA GLN A 53 10.70 -4.11 -5.55
C GLN A 53 9.67 -5.11 -6.05
N GLY A 54 8.95 -5.72 -5.10
CA GLY A 54 7.75 -6.47 -5.42
C GLY A 54 6.53 -5.66 -5.01
N TRP A 55 5.55 -5.54 -5.90
CA TRP A 55 4.30 -4.84 -5.62
C TRP A 55 3.17 -5.85 -5.59
N PHE A 56 2.34 -5.80 -4.56
CA PHE A 56 1.35 -6.81 -4.26
C PHE A 56 -0.02 -6.18 -4.07
N ALA A 57 -1.05 -6.87 -4.54
CA ALA A 57 -2.43 -6.43 -4.39
C ALA A 57 -3.26 -7.55 -3.78
N VAL A 58 -4.13 -7.20 -2.85
CA VAL A 58 -4.97 -8.21 -2.20
C VAL A 58 -6.00 -8.79 -3.15
N GLY A 59 -6.58 -7.97 -4.01
CA GLY A 59 -7.64 -8.44 -4.89
C GLY A 59 -7.46 -8.00 -6.31
N GLU A 60 -8.31 -8.51 -7.19
CA GLU A 60 -8.23 -8.19 -8.60
C GLU A 60 -8.53 -6.72 -8.88
N GLY A 61 -9.49 -6.15 -8.16
CA GLY A 61 -9.79 -4.73 -8.30
C GLY A 61 -8.61 -3.86 -7.94
N THR A 62 -7.88 -4.23 -6.88
CA THR A 62 -6.69 -3.51 -6.48
C THR A 62 -5.59 -3.67 -7.52
N SER A 63 -5.41 -4.88 -8.02
CA SER A 63 -4.42 -5.15 -9.06
C SER A 63 -4.71 -4.32 -10.31
N ARG A 64 -5.98 -4.27 -10.72
CA ARG A 64 -6.38 -3.50 -11.89
C ARG A 64 -6.14 -2.01 -11.68
N ALA A 65 -6.43 -1.51 -10.48
CA ALA A 65 -6.18 -0.12 -10.17
C ALA A 65 -4.70 0.23 -10.26
N LEU A 66 -3.83 -0.66 -9.78
CA LEU A 66 -2.39 -0.45 -9.87
C LEU A 66 -1.93 -0.43 -11.33
N ARG A 67 -2.46 -1.31 -12.15
CA ARG A 67 -2.09 -1.33 -13.57
C ARG A 67 -2.54 -0.06 -14.27
N ARG A 68 -3.72 0.46 -13.93
CA ARG A 68 -4.17 1.73 -14.48
C ARG A 68 -3.28 2.88 -14.04
N ALA A 69 -2.67 2.76 -12.89
CA ALA A 69 -1.74 3.78 -12.39
C ALA A 69 -0.34 3.62 -12.98
N GLY A 70 -0.14 2.65 -13.88
CA GLY A 70 1.13 2.50 -14.57
C GLY A 70 2.04 1.42 -14.03
N ILE A 71 1.58 0.63 -13.07
CA ILE A 71 2.41 -0.44 -12.50
C ILE A 71 2.22 -1.70 -13.34
N GLY A 72 3.27 -2.08 -14.07
CA GLY A 72 3.17 -3.18 -15.02
C GLY A 72 3.24 -4.56 -14.41
N THR A 73 3.90 -4.71 -13.28
CA THR A 73 4.06 -6.01 -12.64
C THR A 73 3.44 -5.97 -11.24
N VAL A 74 2.33 -6.66 -11.08
CA VAL A 74 1.63 -6.71 -9.80
C VAL A 74 1.40 -8.18 -9.46
N HIS A 75 1.78 -8.57 -8.25
CA HIS A 75 1.54 -9.92 -7.75
C HIS A 75 0.22 -9.93 -6.98
N ALA A 76 -0.72 -10.74 -7.44
CA ALA A 76 -2.01 -10.87 -6.79
C ALA A 76 -2.34 -12.34 -6.61
N PRO A 77 -2.98 -12.71 -5.50
CA PRO A 77 -3.31 -14.11 -5.27
C PRO A 77 -4.51 -14.54 -6.11
N VAL A 78 -4.60 -15.83 -6.36
CA VAL A 78 -5.80 -16.40 -6.97
C VAL A 78 -6.95 -16.27 -5.97
N ARG A 79 -6.68 -16.60 -4.72
CA ARG A 79 -7.65 -16.40 -3.65
C ARG A 79 -7.56 -14.95 -3.19
N MET A 80 -8.63 -14.20 -3.40
CA MET A 80 -8.61 -12.76 -3.23
C MET A 80 -8.98 -12.32 -1.82
N ASP A 81 -8.17 -12.74 -0.86
CA ASP A 81 -8.32 -12.32 0.52
C ASP A 81 -6.94 -12.23 1.16
N SER A 82 -6.92 -11.86 2.44
CA SER A 82 -5.67 -11.68 3.15
C SER A 82 -4.85 -12.96 3.22
N GLU A 83 -5.52 -14.09 3.36
CA GLU A 83 -4.80 -15.36 3.44
C GLU A 83 -4.16 -15.72 2.11
N GLY A 84 -4.88 -15.45 1.00
CA GLY A 84 -4.30 -15.68 -0.31
C GLY A 84 -3.08 -14.81 -0.53
N LEU A 85 -3.17 -13.54 -0.15
CA LEU A 85 -2.03 -12.64 -0.26
C LEU A 85 -0.84 -13.15 0.56
N LEU A 86 -1.09 -13.55 1.80
CA LEU A 86 -0.02 -13.99 2.69
C LEU A 86 0.59 -15.31 2.25
N ALA A 87 -0.08 -16.06 1.38
CA ALA A 87 0.45 -17.29 0.83
C ALA A 87 1.30 -17.09 -0.40
N LEU A 88 1.39 -15.87 -0.92
CA LEU A 88 2.22 -15.62 -2.10
C LEU A 88 3.69 -15.85 -1.77
N PRO A 89 4.44 -16.49 -2.70
CA PRO A 89 5.85 -16.77 -2.43
C PRO A 89 6.67 -15.55 -2.08
N GLY A 90 6.36 -14.40 -2.68
CA GLY A 90 7.10 -13.17 -2.41
C GLY A 90 6.94 -12.64 -0.99
N LEU A 91 5.94 -13.11 -0.25
CA LEU A 91 5.71 -12.67 1.13
C LEU A 91 6.01 -13.75 2.14
N GLU A 92 6.57 -14.88 1.70
CA GLU A 92 6.85 -16.01 2.56
C GLU A 92 8.07 -15.78 3.45
N ARG A 93 9.14 -15.26 2.87
CA ARG A 93 10.39 -15.03 3.57
C ARG A 93 10.69 -13.56 3.62
N VAL A 94 10.16 -12.91 4.64
CA VAL A 94 10.27 -11.46 4.75
C VAL A 94 10.98 -11.03 6.03
N ARG A 95 11.70 -11.95 6.67
CA ARG A 95 12.43 -11.62 7.88
C ARG A 95 13.45 -10.51 7.58
N GLY A 96 13.39 -9.43 8.32
CA GLY A 96 14.29 -8.31 8.13
C GLY A 96 13.94 -7.41 6.96
N ALA A 97 12.87 -7.74 6.21
CA ALA A 97 12.48 -6.93 5.07
C ALA A 97 11.57 -5.79 5.48
N ASP A 98 11.66 -4.69 4.74
CA ASP A 98 10.72 -3.59 4.89
C ASP A 98 9.54 -3.84 3.98
N ILE A 99 8.33 -3.73 4.51
CA ILE A 99 7.11 -3.89 3.75
C ILE A 99 6.28 -2.62 3.89
N GLY A 100 6.04 -1.95 2.78
CA GLY A 100 5.16 -0.81 2.75
C GLY A 100 3.72 -1.28 2.61
N LEU A 101 2.90 -0.95 3.57
CA LEU A 101 1.50 -1.36 3.56
C LEU A 101 0.64 -0.12 3.34
N VAL A 102 0.07 -0.01 2.14
CA VAL A 102 -0.75 1.14 1.77
C VAL A 102 -2.20 0.73 1.88
N THR A 103 -2.92 1.40 2.76
CA THR A 103 -4.27 0.99 3.10
C THR A 103 -5.17 2.21 3.24
N ALA A 104 -6.46 2.02 3.03
CA ALA A 104 -7.45 3.06 3.29
C ALA A 104 -7.69 3.15 4.79
N PRO A 105 -8.19 4.30 5.27
CA PRO A 105 -8.50 4.44 6.70
C PRO A 105 -9.43 3.33 7.16
N GLY A 106 -9.15 2.79 8.33
CA GLY A 106 -9.92 1.68 8.85
C GLY A 106 -9.53 0.33 8.30
N GLY A 107 -8.43 0.25 7.59
CA GLY A 107 -7.96 -1.00 7.02
C GLY A 107 -7.60 -2.04 8.07
N ARG A 108 -7.58 -3.29 7.63
CA ARG A 108 -7.38 -4.41 8.54
C ARG A 108 -5.94 -4.55 8.99
N ASP A 109 -5.78 -4.95 10.23
CA ASP A 109 -4.45 -5.15 10.80
C ASP A 109 -3.92 -6.56 10.62
N ARG A 110 -4.72 -7.47 10.07
CA ARG A 110 -4.34 -8.87 9.96
C ARG A 110 -3.08 -9.07 9.13
N ILE A 111 -3.00 -8.39 7.99
CA ILE A 111 -1.85 -8.51 7.11
C ILE A 111 -0.60 -8.02 7.82
N ALA A 112 -0.70 -6.85 8.45
CA ALA A 112 0.44 -6.29 9.17
C ALA A 112 0.89 -7.19 10.30
N ALA A 113 -0.07 -7.73 11.07
CA ALA A 113 0.25 -8.58 12.21
C ALA A 113 0.97 -9.84 11.77
N GLU A 114 0.50 -10.48 10.70
CA GLU A 114 1.12 -11.70 10.24
C GLU A 114 2.52 -11.45 9.66
N LEU A 115 2.68 -10.37 8.91
CA LEU A 115 3.98 -10.06 8.34
C LEU A 115 4.99 -9.70 9.43
N ARG A 116 4.55 -9.00 10.48
CA ARG A 116 5.40 -8.74 11.62
C ARG A 116 5.82 -10.04 12.30
N ARG A 117 4.88 -10.96 12.43
CA ARG A 117 5.18 -12.26 13.02
C ARG A 117 6.24 -12.99 12.20
N ARG A 118 6.27 -12.78 10.89
CA ARG A 118 7.28 -13.36 10.00
C ARG A 118 8.62 -12.62 10.06
N GLY A 119 8.70 -11.57 10.86
CA GLY A 119 9.94 -10.83 11.04
C GLY A 119 10.12 -9.61 10.16
N ALA A 120 9.08 -9.19 9.47
CA ALA A 120 9.14 -8.01 8.61
C ALA A 120 8.91 -6.74 9.42
N ARG A 121 9.44 -5.64 8.89
CA ARG A 121 9.17 -4.31 9.40
C ARG A 121 8.09 -3.68 8.54
N ILE A 122 7.03 -3.21 9.18
CA ILE A 122 5.89 -2.66 8.46
C ILE A 122 5.96 -1.14 8.45
N LEU A 123 5.93 -0.57 7.24
CA LEU A 123 5.85 0.87 7.04
C LEU A 123 4.43 1.14 6.52
N ARG A 124 3.55 1.52 7.43
CA ARG A 124 2.13 1.67 7.12
C ARG A 124 1.83 3.08 6.61
N ALA A 125 1.02 3.17 5.59
CA ALA A 125 0.51 4.43 5.07
C ALA A 125 -0.99 4.33 4.91
N ASP A 126 -1.71 5.08 5.74
CA ASP A 126 -3.17 5.22 5.62
C ASP A 126 -3.43 6.39 4.71
N VAL A 127 -4.06 6.14 3.59
CA VAL A 127 -4.29 7.18 2.58
C VAL A 127 -5.80 7.39 2.27
#